data_28c37495804b23f87c94050ef0b8ca72
#
_entry.id   28c37495804b23f87c94050ef0b8ca72
#
_cell.length_a   1.000
_cell.length_b   1.000
_cell.length_c   1.000
_cell.angle_alpha   90.00
_cell.angle_beta   90.00
_cell.angle_gamma   90.00
#
_symmetry.space_group_name_H-M   'P 1'
#
loop_
_entity.id
_entity.type
_entity.pdbx_description
1 polymer ?
#
loop_
_entity_poly.entity_id
_entity_poly.type
_entity_poly.pdbx_seq_one_letter_code
_entity_poly.pdbx_strand_id
1 'polypeptide(L)'
;DTDKTKESIDILFEKDKLIRSITNDKKYDDIIKVAIYCQNKNGLPKGFDAKVLHFCKVIKDAHVLENFRMITNYPYMDMHIDNFPNDLVYNDFKKYKVISSKVADNDADKILEVMSSIFGVYYQYSYSLLKEESSVNKLIGALKMNNKNINKFFHQIGSVLNIYIERKIGG
;
A
#
# COMPACT_ATOMS: atom_id res chain seq x y z
N ASP A 1 -0.39 -14.87 2.88
CA ASP A 1 -1.20 -13.63 3.14
C ASP A 1 -2.60 -13.93 3.67
N THR A 2 -3.26 -14.98 3.21
CA THR A 2 -4.59 -15.37 3.72
C THR A 2 -4.55 -15.75 5.21
N ASP A 3 -3.47 -16.36 5.66
CA ASP A 3 -3.27 -16.75 7.06
C ASP A 3 -3.13 -15.52 7.98
N LYS A 4 -2.31 -14.53 7.59
CA LYS A 4 -2.12 -13.30 8.39
C LYS A 4 -3.40 -12.49 8.54
N THR A 5 -4.21 -12.41 7.48
CA THR A 5 -5.50 -11.71 7.52
C THR A 5 -6.48 -12.41 8.45
N LYS A 6 -6.52 -13.75 8.42
CA LYS A 6 -7.34 -14.55 9.33
C LYS A 6 -6.89 -14.37 10.77
N GLU A 7 -5.59 -14.44 11.02
CA GLU A 7 -5.01 -14.23 12.35
C GLU A 7 -5.36 -12.84 12.90
N SER A 8 -5.28 -11.80 12.08
CA SER A 8 -5.69 -10.43 12.48
C SER A 8 -7.15 -10.36 12.88
N ILE A 9 -8.05 -11.01 12.14
CA ILE A 9 -9.48 -11.08 12.48
C ILE A 9 -9.68 -11.85 13.79
N ASP A 10 -9.00 -12.98 13.97
CA ASP A 10 -9.07 -13.79 15.18
C ASP A 10 -8.62 -13.01 16.42
N ILE A 11 -7.52 -12.27 16.35
CA ILE A 11 -7.02 -11.41 17.44
C ILE A 11 -8.04 -10.32 17.76
N LEU A 12 -8.51 -9.61 16.73
CA LEU A 12 -9.43 -8.48 16.94
C LEU A 12 -10.78 -8.89 17.50
N PHE A 13 -11.36 -10.02 17.07
CA PHE A 13 -12.76 -10.34 17.33
C PHE A 13 -12.96 -11.56 18.21
N GLU A 14 -12.08 -12.56 18.18
CA GLU A 14 -12.30 -13.85 18.83
C GLU A 14 -11.39 -14.09 20.05
N LYS A 15 -10.07 -14.06 19.86
CA LYS A 15 -9.10 -14.36 20.95
C LYS A 15 -9.04 -13.24 21.97
N ASP A 16 -8.49 -12.09 21.58
CA ASP A 16 -8.21 -10.98 22.50
C ASP A 16 -9.35 -9.96 22.53
N LYS A 17 -10.27 -10.05 21.56
CA LYS A 17 -11.42 -9.15 21.40
C LYS A 17 -11.03 -7.67 21.43
N LEU A 18 -9.87 -7.33 20.88
CA LEU A 18 -9.30 -5.98 20.94
C LEU A 18 -10.23 -4.92 20.35
N ILE A 19 -11.12 -5.30 19.43
CA ILE A 19 -12.14 -4.39 18.90
C ILE A 19 -13.03 -3.81 20.03
N ARG A 20 -13.20 -4.53 21.14
CA ARG A 20 -14.03 -4.08 22.28
C ARG A 20 -13.37 -2.98 23.11
N SER A 21 -12.06 -2.79 22.98
CA SER A 21 -11.37 -1.62 23.56
C SER A 21 -11.64 -0.34 22.77
N ILE A 22 -12.08 -0.46 21.51
CA ILE A 22 -12.39 0.67 20.62
C ILE A 22 -13.89 0.95 20.63
N THR A 23 -14.73 -0.10 20.53
CA THR A 23 -16.19 0.03 20.50
C THR A 23 -16.90 -1.20 21.05
N ASN A 24 -17.96 -0.99 21.81
CA ASN A 24 -18.87 -2.05 22.26
C ASN A 24 -20.01 -2.31 21.25
N ASP A 25 -20.20 -1.43 20.24
CA ASP A 25 -21.23 -1.58 19.22
C ASP A 25 -20.82 -2.65 18.18
N LYS A 26 -21.56 -3.76 18.19
CA LYS A 26 -21.29 -4.91 17.32
C LYS A 26 -21.84 -4.75 15.89
N LYS A 27 -22.62 -3.71 15.62
CA LYS A 27 -23.31 -3.56 14.32
C LYS A 27 -22.37 -3.45 13.11
N TYR A 28 -21.10 -3.11 13.35
CA TYR A 28 -20.09 -2.97 12.30
C TYR A 28 -19.10 -4.14 12.24
N ASP A 29 -19.18 -5.10 13.14
CA ASP A 29 -18.20 -6.19 13.24
C ASP A 29 -18.03 -6.94 11.92
N ASP A 30 -19.12 -7.35 11.28
CA ASP A 30 -19.06 -8.09 10.01
C ASP A 30 -18.50 -7.22 8.87
N ILE A 31 -18.85 -5.94 8.84
CA ILE A 31 -18.32 -5.00 7.85
C ILE A 31 -16.82 -4.84 8.02
N ILE A 32 -16.34 -4.70 9.26
CA ILE A 32 -14.92 -4.54 9.57
C ILE A 32 -14.15 -5.83 9.22
N LYS A 33 -14.70 -7.01 9.56
CA LYS A 33 -14.10 -8.31 9.18
C LYS A 33 -13.93 -8.41 7.66
N VAL A 34 -14.96 -8.06 6.89
CA VAL A 34 -14.91 -8.06 5.42
C VAL A 34 -13.86 -7.06 4.91
N ALA A 35 -13.82 -5.86 5.48
CA ALA A 35 -12.87 -4.83 5.06
C ALA A 35 -11.41 -5.27 5.30
N ILE A 36 -11.11 -5.86 6.47
CA ILE A 36 -9.79 -6.43 6.78
C ILE A 36 -9.46 -7.57 5.82
N TYR A 37 -10.42 -8.46 5.54
CA TYR A 37 -10.20 -9.55 4.58
C TYR A 37 -9.85 -9.04 3.18
N CYS A 38 -10.38 -7.88 2.79
CA CYS A 38 -10.20 -7.30 1.45
C CYS A 38 -8.94 -6.42 1.32
N GLN A 39 -8.26 -6.06 2.41
CA GLN A 39 -7.15 -5.10 2.37
C GLN A 39 -6.03 -5.52 1.39
N ASN A 40 -5.69 -6.81 1.34
CA ASN A 40 -4.62 -7.36 0.49
C ASN A 40 -5.13 -7.90 -0.87
N LYS A 41 -6.42 -7.73 -1.20
CA LYS A 41 -6.97 -8.20 -2.48
C LYS A 41 -6.76 -7.15 -3.58
N ASN A 42 -6.47 -7.61 -4.80
CA ASN A 42 -6.47 -6.73 -5.96
C ASN A 42 -7.92 -6.30 -6.27
N GLY A 43 -8.19 -5.00 -6.08
CA GLY A 43 -9.51 -4.41 -6.29
C GLY A 43 -10.48 -4.58 -5.12
N LEU A 44 -11.73 -4.19 -5.35
CA LEU A 44 -12.82 -4.29 -4.38
C LEU A 44 -13.59 -5.59 -4.57
N PRO A 45 -14.16 -6.15 -3.49
CA PRO A 45 -15.00 -7.34 -3.58
C PRO A 45 -16.28 -7.02 -4.37
N LYS A 46 -16.78 -8.00 -5.12
CA LYS A 46 -18.05 -7.89 -5.85
C LYS A 46 -19.21 -8.37 -4.99
N GLY A 47 -20.41 -7.81 -5.23
CA GLY A 47 -21.64 -8.28 -4.57
C GLY A 47 -21.91 -7.70 -3.20
N PHE A 48 -21.13 -6.70 -2.76
CA PHE A 48 -21.37 -5.97 -1.52
C PHE A 48 -22.03 -4.62 -1.77
N ASP A 49 -22.78 -4.15 -0.76
CA ASP A 49 -23.40 -2.81 -0.80
C ASP A 49 -22.38 -1.67 -0.70
N ALA A 50 -22.83 -0.44 -0.95
CA ALA A 50 -22.00 0.75 -0.96
C ALA A 50 -21.31 1.02 0.39
N LYS A 51 -21.96 0.66 1.51
CA LYS A 51 -21.41 0.86 2.85
C LYS A 51 -20.23 -0.07 3.11
N VAL A 52 -20.36 -1.37 2.81
CA VAL A 52 -19.27 -2.33 2.93
C VAL A 52 -18.11 -1.91 2.03
N LEU A 53 -18.39 -1.54 0.78
CA LEU A 53 -17.36 -1.08 -0.16
C LEU A 53 -16.65 0.19 0.31
N HIS A 54 -17.36 1.10 1.00
CA HIS A 54 -16.75 2.27 1.62
C HIS A 54 -15.70 1.87 2.67
N PHE A 55 -16.05 0.99 3.59
CA PHE A 55 -15.11 0.50 4.62
C PHE A 55 -13.91 -0.24 3.98
N CYS A 56 -14.14 -1.05 2.94
CA CYS A 56 -13.05 -1.69 2.20
C CYS A 56 -12.07 -0.66 1.61
N LYS A 57 -12.59 0.43 1.01
CA LYS A 57 -11.75 1.50 0.46
C LYS A 57 -10.94 2.20 1.56
N VAL A 58 -11.56 2.54 2.70
CA VAL A 58 -10.87 3.18 3.83
C VAL A 58 -9.73 2.30 4.34
N ILE A 59 -9.97 1.00 4.57
CA ILE A 59 -8.93 0.09 5.06
C ILE A 59 -7.82 -0.10 4.02
N LYS A 60 -8.13 -0.17 2.73
CA LYS A 60 -7.12 -0.27 1.67
C LYS A 60 -6.22 0.97 1.63
N ASP A 61 -6.80 2.15 1.69
CA ASP A 61 -6.04 3.40 1.72
C ASP A 61 -5.15 3.49 2.97
N ALA A 62 -5.71 3.15 4.15
CA ALA A 62 -4.95 3.11 5.39
C ALA A 62 -3.77 2.12 5.30
N HIS A 63 -3.96 0.95 4.67
CA HIS A 63 -2.90 -0.03 4.47
C HIS A 63 -1.79 0.51 3.56
N VAL A 64 -2.13 1.22 2.48
CA VAL A 64 -1.12 1.87 1.62
C VAL A 64 -0.32 2.89 2.41
N LEU A 65 -0.97 3.79 3.13
CA LEU A 65 -0.30 4.80 3.96
C LEU A 65 0.63 4.17 4.99
N GLU A 66 0.17 3.13 5.68
CA GLU A 66 0.96 2.44 6.70
C GLU A 66 2.17 1.72 6.10
N ASN A 67 2.05 1.09 4.93
CA ASN A 67 3.18 0.47 4.25
C ASN A 67 4.30 1.48 3.97
N PHE A 68 3.95 2.69 3.49
CA PHE A 68 4.94 3.76 3.29
C PHE A 68 5.58 4.19 4.62
N ARG A 69 4.80 4.37 5.67
CA ARG A 69 5.30 4.75 7.00
C ARG A 69 6.21 3.69 7.60
N MET A 70 5.84 2.41 7.48
CA MET A 70 6.65 1.30 7.99
C MET A 70 8.03 1.26 7.33
N ILE A 71 8.10 1.32 6.01
CA ILE A 71 9.37 1.26 5.29
C ILE A 71 10.26 2.47 5.64
N THR A 72 9.67 3.65 5.82
CA THR A 72 10.43 4.88 6.08
C THR A 72 10.87 5.03 7.54
N ASN A 73 10.11 4.49 8.50
CA ASN A 73 10.34 4.70 9.93
C ASN A 73 11.08 3.53 10.60
N TYR A 74 11.07 2.34 9.97
CA TYR A 74 11.74 1.16 10.52
C TYR A 74 12.93 0.77 9.63
N PRO A 75 14.15 1.15 10.00
CA PRO A 75 15.37 0.87 9.23
C PRO A 75 15.75 -0.62 9.16
N TYR A 76 14.87 -1.51 9.63
CA TYR A 76 15.06 -2.96 9.53
C TYR A 76 15.05 -3.51 8.11
N MET A 77 14.55 -2.74 7.16
CA MET A 77 14.69 -3.08 5.75
C MET A 77 15.98 -2.46 5.23
N ASP A 78 17.09 -3.12 5.50
CA ASP A 78 18.38 -2.84 4.87
C ASP A 78 18.29 -3.23 3.38
N MET A 79 17.42 -2.53 2.64
CA MET A 79 17.10 -2.87 1.26
C MET A 79 18.20 -2.31 0.37
N HIS A 80 19.07 -3.20 -0.05
CA HIS A 80 20.06 -2.94 -1.07
C HIS A 80 19.46 -3.18 -2.45
N ILE A 81 19.35 -2.13 -3.23
CA ILE A 81 18.83 -2.23 -4.60
C ILE A 81 20.01 -2.25 -5.56
N ASP A 82 20.35 -3.44 -6.02
CA ASP A 82 21.48 -3.67 -6.90
C ASP A 82 21.06 -3.97 -8.36
N ASN A 83 19.77 -4.18 -8.60
CA ASN A 83 19.23 -4.51 -9.91
C ASN A 83 18.10 -3.55 -10.30
N PHE A 84 17.83 -3.46 -11.60
CA PHE A 84 16.59 -2.86 -12.09
C PHE A 84 15.40 -3.81 -11.87
N PRO A 85 14.17 -3.26 -11.76
CA PRO A 85 12.97 -4.08 -11.79
C PRO A 85 12.90 -4.89 -13.10
N ASN A 86 12.27 -6.06 -13.04
CA ASN A 86 12.03 -6.82 -14.26
C ASN A 86 11.04 -6.11 -15.19
N ASP A 87 11.12 -6.44 -16.49
CA ASP A 87 10.33 -5.75 -17.52
C ASP A 87 8.82 -5.85 -17.30
N LEU A 88 8.32 -6.98 -16.77
CA LEU A 88 6.90 -7.17 -16.51
C LEU A 88 6.41 -6.19 -15.44
N VAL A 89 7.12 -6.11 -14.32
CA VAL A 89 6.83 -5.23 -13.19
C VAL A 89 6.88 -3.76 -13.64
N TYR A 90 7.94 -3.39 -14.35
CA TYR A 90 8.09 -2.02 -14.84
C TYR A 90 7.03 -1.64 -15.90
N ASN A 91 6.64 -2.58 -16.77
CA ASN A 91 5.57 -2.34 -17.75
C ASN A 91 4.20 -2.17 -17.10
N ASP A 92 3.90 -2.89 -16.03
CA ASP A 92 2.65 -2.69 -15.27
C ASP A 92 2.67 -1.36 -14.52
N PHE A 93 3.81 -0.96 -13.95
CA PHE A 93 3.97 0.37 -13.33
C PHE A 93 3.70 1.51 -14.35
N LYS A 94 4.27 1.45 -15.55
CA LYS A 94 4.05 2.45 -16.62
C LYS A 94 2.58 2.56 -17.04
N LYS A 95 1.79 1.52 -16.84
CA LYS A 95 0.35 1.50 -17.11
C LYS A 95 -0.49 1.93 -15.91
N TYR A 96 0.13 2.47 -14.86
CA TYR A 96 -0.52 2.87 -13.60
C TYR A 96 -1.33 1.74 -12.94
N LYS A 97 -0.82 0.51 -13.00
CA LYS A 97 -1.44 -0.65 -12.36
C LYS A 97 -0.78 -0.93 -11.01
N VAL A 98 -1.60 -1.36 -10.05
CA VAL A 98 -1.09 -1.97 -8.81
C VAL A 98 -0.44 -3.31 -9.17
N ILE A 99 0.83 -3.44 -8.84
CA ILE A 99 1.63 -4.64 -9.10
C ILE A 99 1.28 -5.70 -8.06
N SER A 100 1.19 -6.95 -8.49
CA SER A 100 0.97 -8.08 -7.60
C SER A 100 2.28 -8.58 -7.00
N SER A 101 2.30 -8.85 -5.69
CA SER A 101 3.45 -9.48 -5.01
C SER A 101 3.91 -10.80 -5.63
N LYS A 102 3.02 -11.48 -6.38
CA LYS A 102 3.33 -12.75 -7.04
C LYS A 102 4.33 -12.63 -8.19
N VAL A 103 4.54 -11.44 -8.73
CA VAL A 103 5.44 -11.19 -9.86
C VAL A 103 6.68 -10.40 -9.45
N ALA A 104 6.80 -10.06 -8.18
CA ALA A 104 7.94 -9.32 -7.62
C ALA A 104 9.00 -10.32 -7.12
N ASP A 105 10.04 -10.54 -7.94
CA ASP A 105 11.05 -11.58 -7.70
C ASP A 105 12.30 -11.04 -6.99
N ASN A 106 12.66 -9.78 -7.24
CA ASN A 106 13.84 -9.14 -6.67
C ASN A 106 13.45 -7.91 -5.81
N ASP A 107 14.41 -7.31 -5.11
CA ASP A 107 14.14 -6.21 -4.19
C ASP A 107 13.69 -4.93 -4.92
N ALA A 108 14.18 -4.67 -6.14
CA ALA A 108 13.68 -3.57 -6.97
C ALA A 108 12.20 -3.77 -7.37
N ASP A 109 11.80 -5.01 -7.67
CA ASP A 109 10.41 -5.35 -7.96
C ASP A 109 9.51 -5.12 -6.75
N LYS A 110 9.95 -5.54 -5.55
CA LYS A 110 9.21 -5.36 -4.30
C LYS A 110 9.01 -3.88 -3.96
N ILE A 111 10.05 -3.06 -4.16
CA ILE A 111 9.91 -1.62 -3.97
C ILE A 111 8.95 -1.02 -4.99
N LEU A 112 9.05 -1.41 -6.25
CA LEU A 112 8.13 -0.91 -7.27
C LEU A 112 6.69 -1.39 -7.05
N GLU A 113 6.49 -2.58 -6.49
CA GLU A 113 5.20 -3.08 -6.00
C GLU A 113 4.62 -2.14 -4.94
N VAL A 114 5.39 -1.84 -3.88
CA VAL A 114 4.96 -0.91 -2.82
C VAL A 114 4.63 0.46 -3.42
N MET A 115 5.50 1.02 -4.26
CA MET A 115 5.28 2.32 -4.90
C MET A 115 4.03 2.31 -5.79
N SER A 116 3.75 1.21 -6.48
CA SER A 116 2.57 1.07 -7.34
C SER A 116 1.25 1.03 -6.58
N SER A 117 1.26 0.72 -5.28
CA SER A 117 0.05 0.70 -4.45
C SER A 117 -0.67 2.05 -4.41
N ILE A 118 0.05 3.16 -4.66
CA ILE A 118 -0.50 4.51 -4.82
C ILE A 118 -1.57 4.56 -5.92
N PHE A 119 -1.44 3.78 -6.98
CA PHE A 119 -2.43 3.72 -8.07
C PHE A 119 -3.76 3.09 -7.64
N GLY A 120 -3.77 2.37 -6.51
CA GLY A 120 -4.95 1.74 -5.93
C GLY A 120 -5.65 2.57 -4.85
N VAL A 121 -5.18 3.77 -4.53
CA VAL A 121 -5.76 4.67 -3.53
C VAL A 121 -7.09 5.23 -4.05
N TYR A 122 -8.09 5.29 -3.17
CA TYR A 122 -9.48 5.65 -3.52
C TYR A 122 -9.85 7.08 -3.14
N TYR A 123 -9.31 7.62 -2.03
CA TYR A 123 -9.74 8.91 -1.49
C TYR A 123 -8.71 10.01 -1.73
N GLN A 124 -9.17 11.18 -2.13
CA GLN A 124 -8.34 12.36 -2.31
C GLN A 124 -7.56 12.73 -1.03
N TYR A 125 -8.18 12.56 0.12
CA TYR A 125 -7.54 12.79 1.42
C TYR A 125 -6.30 11.91 1.63
N SER A 126 -6.34 10.66 1.20
CA SER A 126 -5.19 9.74 1.30
C SER A 126 -4.02 10.20 0.42
N TYR A 127 -4.30 10.74 -0.77
CA TYR A 127 -3.27 11.36 -1.60
C TYR A 127 -2.69 12.62 -0.95
N SER A 128 -3.52 13.45 -0.28
CA SER A 128 -3.04 14.61 0.47
C SER A 128 -2.08 14.20 1.58
N LEU A 129 -2.38 13.15 2.34
CA LEU A 129 -1.50 12.61 3.38
C LEU A 129 -0.17 12.11 2.79
N LEU A 130 -0.18 11.36 1.68
CA LEU A 130 1.04 10.90 1.00
C LEU A 130 1.94 12.08 0.59
N LYS A 131 1.34 13.18 0.14
CA LYS A 131 2.07 14.42 -0.23
C LYS A 131 2.62 15.14 1.01
N GLU A 132 1.77 15.40 2.00
CA GLU A 132 2.13 16.11 3.25
C GLU A 132 3.26 15.41 4.00
N GLU A 133 3.20 14.09 4.08
CA GLU A 133 4.23 13.27 4.71
C GLU A 133 5.48 13.09 3.84
N SER A 134 5.47 13.55 2.60
CA SER A 134 6.53 13.32 1.61
C SER A 134 6.87 11.84 1.45
N SER A 135 5.87 10.97 1.50
CA SER A 135 6.01 9.51 1.63
C SER A 135 6.89 8.88 0.54
N VAL A 136 6.69 9.31 -0.73
CA VAL A 136 7.48 8.82 -1.87
C VAL A 136 8.97 9.20 -1.73
N ASN A 137 9.24 10.45 -1.37
CA ASN A 137 10.63 10.93 -1.26
C ASN A 137 11.35 10.29 -0.08
N LYS A 138 10.65 10.10 1.05
CA LYS A 138 11.20 9.38 2.22
C LYS A 138 11.50 7.93 1.88
N LEU A 139 10.60 7.24 1.15
CA LEU A 139 10.84 5.88 0.70
C LEU A 139 12.12 5.79 -0.14
N ILE A 140 12.26 6.64 -1.17
CA ILE A 140 13.45 6.67 -2.03
C ILE A 140 14.72 6.98 -1.22
N GLY A 141 14.63 7.93 -0.28
CA GLY A 141 15.75 8.29 0.58
C GLY A 141 16.18 7.17 1.55
N ALA A 142 15.30 6.24 1.87
CA ALA A 142 15.59 5.08 2.72
C ALA A 142 16.27 3.93 1.93
N LEU A 143 16.21 3.92 0.60
CA LEU A 143 16.82 2.87 -0.22
C LEU A 143 18.34 3.04 -0.29
N LYS A 144 19.07 1.93 -0.12
CA LYS A 144 20.51 1.88 -0.37
C LYS A 144 20.77 1.46 -1.81
N MET A 145 21.20 2.41 -2.63
CA MET A 145 21.47 2.22 -4.06
C MET A 145 22.88 2.65 -4.38
N ASN A 146 23.78 1.68 -4.54
CA ASN A 146 25.20 1.94 -4.88
C ASN A 146 25.39 2.26 -6.38
N ASN A 147 24.50 1.81 -7.24
CA ASN A 147 24.55 2.05 -8.67
C ASN A 147 23.87 3.38 -9.04
N LYS A 148 24.63 4.32 -9.62
CA LYS A 148 24.12 5.64 -10.02
C LYS A 148 22.95 5.58 -11.02
N ASN A 149 22.91 4.59 -11.90
CA ASN A 149 21.81 4.46 -12.87
C ASN A 149 20.53 3.95 -12.20
N ILE A 150 20.65 3.02 -11.26
CA ILE A 150 19.50 2.54 -10.44
C ILE A 150 18.99 3.68 -9.58
N ASN A 151 19.87 4.43 -8.94
CA ASN A 151 19.49 5.60 -8.15
C ASN A 151 18.70 6.62 -9.01
N LYS A 152 19.24 6.99 -10.18
CA LYS A 152 18.55 7.88 -11.13
C LYS A 152 17.19 7.35 -11.55
N PHE A 153 17.08 6.05 -11.80
CA PHE A 153 15.83 5.39 -12.16
C PHE A 153 14.77 5.56 -11.08
N PHE A 154 15.07 5.23 -9.81
CA PHE A 154 14.10 5.35 -8.72
C PHE A 154 13.72 6.80 -8.42
N HIS A 155 14.63 7.76 -8.57
CA HIS A 155 14.29 9.18 -8.50
C HIS A 155 13.33 9.62 -9.62
N GLN A 156 13.48 9.09 -10.84
CA GLN A 156 12.52 9.34 -11.93
C GLN A 156 11.14 8.72 -11.62
N ILE A 157 11.10 7.49 -11.10
CA ILE A 157 9.86 6.84 -10.63
C ILE A 157 9.17 7.71 -9.56
N GLY A 158 9.94 8.20 -8.58
CA GLY A 158 9.40 9.09 -7.54
C GLY A 158 8.81 10.37 -8.10
N SER A 159 9.47 10.98 -9.09
CA SER A 159 8.94 12.17 -9.75
C SER A 159 7.60 11.89 -10.45
N VAL A 160 7.48 10.75 -11.13
CA VAL A 160 6.23 10.32 -11.78
C VAL A 160 5.11 10.14 -10.75
N LEU A 161 5.40 9.51 -9.61
CA LEU A 161 4.42 9.30 -8.54
C LEU A 161 3.99 10.61 -7.88
N ASN A 162 4.92 11.53 -7.61
CA ASN A 162 4.58 12.82 -7.03
C ASN A 162 3.67 13.63 -7.97
N ILE A 163 3.93 13.64 -9.28
CA ILE A 163 3.05 14.24 -10.28
C ILE A 163 1.67 13.56 -10.31
N TYR A 164 1.64 12.22 -10.21
CA TYR A 164 0.39 11.47 -10.16
C TYR A 164 -0.44 11.84 -8.93
N ILE A 165 0.19 11.89 -7.74
CA ILE A 165 -0.45 12.30 -6.48
C ILE A 165 -1.03 13.71 -6.61
N GLU A 166 -0.28 14.66 -7.14
CA GLU A 166 -0.73 16.05 -7.32
C GLU A 166 -1.96 16.15 -8.23
N ARG A 167 -1.96 15.40 -9.32
CA ARG A 167 -3.14 15.33 -10.22
C ARG A 167 -4.39 14.78 -9.52
N LYS A 168 -4.21 13.81 -8.61
CA LYS A 168 -5.31 13.21 -7.84
C LYS A 168 -5.85 14.13 -6.74
N ILE A 169 -5.05 15.08 -6.26
CA ILE A 169 -5.46 16.09 -5.27
C ILE A 169 -6.17 17.26 -5.98
N GLY A 170 -5.72 17.64 -7.16
CA GLY A 170 -6.22 18.82 -7.89
C GLY A 170 -7.43 18.57 -8.81
N GLY A 171 -7.81 17.34 -9.05
CA GLY A 171 -8.94 16.95 -9.91
C GLY A 171 -10.02 16.25 -9.12
#